data_05bf56f51faaa89cf30d0b574b57e953
#
_entry.id   05bf56f51faaa89cf30d0b574b57e953
#
_cell.length_a   1.000
_cell.length_b   1.000
_cell.length_c   1.000
_cell.angle_alpha   90.00
_cell.angle_beta   90.00
_cell.angle_gamma   90.00
#
_symmetry.space_group_name_H-M   'P 1'
#
loop_
_entity.id
_entity.type
_entity.pdbx_description
1 polymer ?
#
loop_
_entity_poly.entity_id
_entity_poly.type
_entity_poly.pdbx_seq_one_letter_code
_entity_poly.pdbx_strand_id
1 'polypeptide(L)'
;MNGETLRKNFLEYWEIGEYSFQKKKFNACVTLYYKALVELCDIRLLEKTGNVGANHTERFELLEQHDPQLYTTASKLFRFYRDSYNKEISETIAMLVRKEVDHARKSIFD
;
A
#
# COMPACT_ATOMS: atom_id res chain seq x y z
N MET A 1 1.01 12.85 -12.96
CA MET A 1 0.25 12.80 -11.68
C MET A 1 1.02 13.59 -10.65
N ASN A 2 0.36 14.38 -9.83
CA ASN A 2 1.04 15.19 -8.82
C ASN A 2 0.93 14.57 -7.43
N GLY A 3 1.81 15.00 -6.53
CA GLY A 3 1.88 14.45 -5.19
C GLY A 3 0.64 14.71 -4.34
N GLU A 4 -0.06 15.79 -4.59
CA GLU A 4 -1.28 16.14 -3.86
C GLU A 4 -2.39 15.13 -4.14
N THR A 5 -2.56 14.73 -5.40
CA THR A 5 -3.54 13.70 -5.78
C THR A 5 -3.19 12.37 -5.15
N LEU A 6 -1.92 11.99 -5.15
CA LEU A 6 -1.46 10.74 -4.54
C LEU A 6 -1.74 10.72 -3.04
N ARG A 7 -1.48 11.83 -2.34
CA ARG A 7 -1.75 11.96 -0.90
C ARG A 7 -3.23 11.83 -0.60
N LYS A 8 -4.08 12.49 -1.40
CA LYS A 8 -5.52 12.42 -1.25
C LYS A 8 -6.02 10.99 -1.45
N ASN A 9 -5.54 10.29 -2.47
CA ASN A 9 -5.90 8.90 -2.72
C ASN A 9 -5.46 8.01 -1.57
N PHE A 10 -4.25 8.22 -1.07
CA PHE A 10 -3.78 7.46 0.08
C PHE A 10 -4.73 7.63 1.26
N LEU A 11 -5.11 8.86 1.59
CA LEU A 11 -5.98 9.13 2.73
C LEU A 11 -7.34 8.45 2.57
N GLU A 12 -7.93 8.47 1.38
CA GLU A 12 -9.18 7.78 1.13
C GLU A 12 -9.05 6.26 1.36
N TYR A 13 -8.05 5.63 0.75
CA TYR A 13 -7.87 4.19 0.88
C TYR A 13 -7.56 3.80 2.33
N TRP A 14 -6.71 4.54 2.99
CA TRP A 14 -6.35 4.27 4.37
C TRP A 14 -7.55 4.40 5.30
N GLU A 15 -8.30 5.48 5.19
CA GLU A 15 -9.47 5.75 6.03
C GLU A 15 -10.54 4.67 5.88
N ILE A 16 -10.87 4.30 4.65
CA ILE A 16 -11.89 3.27 4.42
C ILE A 16 -11.34 1.88 4.80
N GLY A 17 -10.05 1.65 4.62
CA GLY A 17 -9.40 0.45 5.12
C GLY A 17 -9.53 0.30 6.62
N GLU A 18 -9.28 1.38 7.37
CA GLU A 18 -9.43 1.40 8.83
C GLU A 18 -10.88 1.14 9.25
N TYR A 19 -11.84 1.78 8.57
CA TYR A 19 -13.27 1.54 8.82
C TYR A 19 -13.63 0.08 8.58
N SER A 20 -13.19 -0.49 7.47
CA SER A 20 -13.43 -1.88 7.11
C SER A 20 -12.83 -2.84 8.14
N PHE A 21 -11.63 -2.53 8.64
CA PHE A 21 -10.98 -3.33 9.67
C PHE A 21 -11.82 -3.35 10.95
N GLN A 22 -12.29 -2.19 11.39
CA GLN A 22 -13.15 -2.09 12.60
C GLN A 22 -14.43 -2.88 12.45
N LYS A 23 -14.96 -2.97 11.24
CA LYS A 23 -16.17 -3.74 10.94
C LYS A 23 -15.89 -5.21 10.65
N LYS A 24 -14.65 -5.65 10.84
CA LYS A 24 -14.21 -7.03 10.61
C LYS A 24 -14.43 -7.51 9.18
N LYS A 25 -14.35 -6.58 8.23
CA LYS A 25 -14.43 -6.87 6.80
C LYS A 25 -13.02 -7.03 6.26
N PHE A 26 -12.41 -8.16 6.54
CA PHE A 26 -10.97 -8.32 6.38
C PHE A 26 -10.51 -8.36 4.93
N ASN A 27 -11.28 -8.96 4.03
CA ASN A 27 -10.93 -8.93 2.61
C ASN A 27 -10.93 -7.50 2.08
N ALA A 28 -11.98 -6.74 2.40
CA ALA A 28 -12.08 -5.34 1.98
C ALA A 28 -10.93 -4.52 2.53
N CYS A 29 -10.60 -4.67 3.82
CA CYS A 29 -9.55 -3.86 4.41
C CYS A 29 -8.17 -4.19 3.84
N VAL A 30 -7.86 -5.46 3.57
CA VAL A 30 -6.59 -5.84 2.96
C VAL A 30 -6.46 -5.27 1.55
N THR A 31 -7.52 -5.34 0.76
CA THR A 31 -7.54 -4.74 -0.57
C THR A 31 -7.23 -3.24 -0.49
N LEU A 32 -7.91 -2.53 0.41
CA LEU A 32 -7.77 -1.08 0.54
C LEU A 32 -6.44 -0.67 1.15
N TYR A 33 -5.95 -1.40 2.14
CA TYR A 33 -4.61 -1.14 2.70
C TYR A 33 -3.54 -1.28 1.64
N TYR A 34 -3.63 -2.29 0.79
CA TYR A 34 -2.63 -2.44 -0.27
C TYR A 34 -2.72 -1.33 -1.31
N LYS A 35 -3.94 -0.89 -1.65
CA LYS A 35 -4.10 0.26 -2.54
C LYS A 35 -3.52 1.52 -1.93
N ALA A 36 -3.67 1.70 -0.61
CA ALA A 36 -3.02 2.80 0.11
C ALA A 36 -1.49 2.68 0.02
N LEU A 37 -0.95 1.48 0.20
CA LEU A 37 0.49 1.24 0.08
C LEU A 37 1.00 1.60 -1.31
N VAL A 38 0.25 1.28 -2.37
CA VAL A 38 0.61 1.64 -3.74
C VAL A 38 0.75 3.16 -3.88
N GLU A 39 -0.15 3.92 -3.27
CA GLU A 39 -0.06 5.39 -3.29
C GLU A 39 1.20 5.87 -2.56
N LEU A 40 1.53 5.25 -1.43
CA LEU A 40 2.79 5.58 -0.71
C LEU A 40 4.01 5.29 -1.57
N CYS A 41 4.01 4.17 -2.28
CA CYS A 41 5.09 3.83 -3.20
C CYS A 41 5.25 4.90 -4.28
N ASP A 42 4.15 5.32 -4.87
CA ASP A 42 4.18 6.33 -5.93
C ASP A 42 4.60 7.70 -5.40
N ILE A 43 4.18 8.06 -4.18
CA ILE A 43 4.65 9.30 -3.52
C ILE A 43 6.17 9.27 -3.37
N ARG A 44 6.71 8.14 -2.88
CA ARG A 44 8.16 7.99 -2.71
C ARG A 44 8.90 8.06 -4.05
N LEU A 45 8.39 7.39 -5.08
CA LEU A 45 9.01 7.42 -6.40
C LEU A 45 8.98 8.81 -7.00
N LEU A 46 7.86 9.53 -6.85
CA LEU A 46 7.75 10.90 -7.33
C LEU A 46 8.79 11.80 -6.67
N GLU A 47 8.99 11.66 -5.35
CA GLU A 47 10.01 12.42 -4.61
C GLU A 47 11.43 12.12 -5.10
N LYS A 48 11.72 10.85 -5.35
CA LYS A 48 13.08 10.42 -5.70
C LYS A 48 13.43 10.53 -7.17
N THR A 49 12.46 10.38 -8.06
CA THR A 49 12.72 10.29 -9.51
C THR A 49 11.96 11.31 -10.34
N GLY A 50 10.95 11.96 -9.78
CA GLY A 50 10.05 12.83 -10.52
C GLY A 50 8.98 12.10 -11.31
N ASN A 51 8.93 10.77 -11.24
CA ASN A 51 7.99 9.93 -11.98
C ASN A 51 7.42 8.84 -11.09
N VAL A 52 6.30 8.26 -11.52
CA VAL A 52 5.69 7.09 -10.87
C VAL A 52 5.70 5.92 -11.86
N GLY A 53 5.52 4.70 -11.34
CA GLY A 53 5.44 3.52 -12.20
C GLY A 53 4.13 3.49 -12.99
N ALA A 54 4.18 3.05 -14.23
CA ALA A 54 3.00 2.94 -15.09
C ALA A 54 2.11 1.75 -14.71
N ASN A 55 2.68 0.73 -14.08
CA ASN A 55 1.98 -0.49 -13.67
C ASN A 55 2.75 -1.13 -12.50
N HIS A 56 2.24 -2.25 -11.97
CA HIS A 56 2.88 -2.94 -10.85
C HIS A 56 4.32 -3.37 -11.16
N THR A 57 4.56 -3.91 -12.34
CA THR A 57 5.89 -4.38 -12.73
C THR A 57 6.91 -3.25 -12.69
N GLU A 58 6.61 -2.16 -13.37
CA GLU A 58 7.50 -1.00 -13.40
C GLU A 58 7.68 -0.37 -12.03
N ARG A 59 6.60 -0.30 -11.24
CA ARG A 59 6.67 0.21 -9.87
C ARG A 59 7.63 -0.61 -9.02
N PHE A 60 7.56 -1.94 -9.10
CA PHE A 60 8.46 -2.80 -8.34
C PHE A 60 9.92 -2.64 -8.79
N GLU A 61 10.16 -2.52 -10.09
CA GLU A 61 11.50 -2.28 -10.61
C GLU A 61 12.10 -0.97 -10.08
N LEU A 62 11.30 0.10 -10.11
CA LEU A 62 11.74 1.41 -9.63
C LEU A 62 11.97 1.41 -8.11
N LEU A 63 11.10 0.75 -7.36
CA LEU A 63 11.26 0.65 -5.91
C LEU A 63 12.52 -0.12 -5.54
N GLU A 64 12.82 -1.19 -6.24
CA GLU A 64 14.01 -1.98 -5.97
C GLU A 64 15.27 -1.12 -6.09
N GLN A 65 15.30 -0.20 -7.05
CA GLN A 65 16.42 0.69 -7.28
C GLN A 65 16.47 1.85 -6.30
N HIS A 66 15.33 2.43 -5.95
CA HIS A 66 15.26 3.72 -5.26
C HIS A 66 14.85 3.65 -3.79
N ASP A 67 14.15 2.61 -3.39
CA ASP A 67 13.75 2.39 -1.98
C ASP A 67 13.58 0.90 -1.72
N PRO A 68 14.70 0.18 -1.52
CA PRO A 68 14.66 -1.27 -1.33
C PRO A 68 13.81 -1.73 -0.14
N GLN A 69 13.72 -0.93 0.91
CA GLN A 69 12.91 -1.27 2.07
C GLN A 69 11.42 -1.28 1.73
N LEU A 70 10.97 -0.25 1.02
CA LEU A 70 9.58 -0.16 0.57
C LEU A 70 9.29 -1.23 -0.48
N TYR A 71 10.25 -1.54 -1.33
CA TYR A 71 10.16 -2.66 -2.26
C TYR A 71 9.88 -3.97 -1.53
N THR A 72 10.64 -4.24 -0.46
CA THR A 72 10.47 -5.46 0.34
C THR A 72 9.07 -5.54 0.93
N THR A 73 8.56 -4.42 1.50
CA THR A 73 7.23 -4.37 2.07
C THR A 73 6.16 -4.62 1.01
N ALA A 74 6.24 -3.92 -0.11
CA ALA A 74 5.25 -4.05 -1.19
C ALA A 74 5.24 -5.47 -1.78
N SER A 75 6.42 -6.07 -1.97
CA SER A 75 6.55 -7.43 -2.49
C SER A 75 5.99 -8.47 -1.52
N LYS A 76 6.32 -8.32 -0.25
CA LYS A 76 5.85 -9.23 0.81
C LYS A 76 4.34 -9.24 0.93
N LEU A 77 3.71 -8.08 0.82
CA LEU A 77 2.26 -7.96 1.01
C LEU A 77 1.46 -8.21 -0.26
N PHE A 78 2.10 -8.27 -1.41
CA PHE A 78 1.39 -8.41 -2.69
C PHE A 78 0.53 -9.68 -2.74
N ARG A 79 1.01 -10.79 -2.20
CA ARG A 79 0.24 -12.05 -2.22
C ARG A 79 -1.06 -11.93 -1.42
N PHE A 80 -1.06 -11.18 -0.31
CA PHE A 80 -2.27 -10.99 0.49
C PHE A 80 -3.29 -10.11 -0.25
N TYR A 81 -2.79 -9.10 -0.96
CA TYR A 81 -3.63 -8.28 -1.82
C TYR A 81 -4.30 -9.14 -2.90
N ARG A 82 -3.52 -9.97 -3.57
CA ARG A 82 -4.03 -10.88 -4.59
C ARG A 82 -5.05 -11.86 -4.00
N ASP A 83 -4.73 -12.42 -2.83
CA ASP A 83 -5.61 -13.37 -2.15
C ASP A 83 -6.93 -12.73 -1.71
N SER A 84 -6.94 -11.42 -1.43
CA SER A 84 -8.15 -10.73 -0.98
C SER A 84 -9.28 -10.77 -2.00
N TYR A 85 -8.97 -11.08 -3.25
CA TYR A 85 -9.98 -11.16 -4.32
C TYR A 85 -10.72 -12.50 -4.36
N ASN A 86 -10.11 -13.58 -3.88
CA ASN A 86 -10.69 -14.91 -4.07
C ASN A 86 -10.48 -15.88 -2.91
N LYS A 87 -9.93 -15.42 -1.80
CA LYS A 87 -9.74 -16.25 -0.60
C LYS A 87 -10.28 -15.51 0.61
N GLU A 88 -10.66 -16.26 1.64
CA GLU A 88 -11.07 -15.68 2.89
C GLU A 88 -9.83 -15.23 3.68
N ILE A 89 -9.76 -13.95 4.03
CA ILE A 89 -8.63 -13.37 4.76
C ILE A 89 -8.96 -13.38 6.26
N SER A 90 -8.03 -13.92 7.06
CA SER A 90 -8.17 -13.94 8.51
C SER A 90 -7.87 -12.58 9.13
N GLU A 91 -8.34 -12.39 10.35
CA GLU A 91 -8.03 -11.20 11.13
C GLU A 91 -6.51 -11.06 11.33
N THR A 92 -5.80 -12.16 11.57
CA THR A 92 -4.35 -12.14 11.76
C THR A 92 -3.63 -11.56 10.54
N ILE A 93 -4.03 -11.98 9.34
CA ILE A 93 -3.44 -11.46 8.10
C ILE A 93 -3.80 -9.97 7.92
N ALA A 94 -5.05 -9.61 8.20
CA ALA A 94 -5.47 -8.21 8.10
C ALA A 94 -4.67 -7.32 9.06
N MET A 95 -4.41 -7.78 10.29
CA MET A 95 -3.60 -7.06 11.26
C MET A 95 -2.16 -6.90 10.79
N LEU A 96 -1.59 -7.95 10.20
CA LEU A 96 -0.23 -7.90 9.65
C LEU A 96 -0.13 -6.84 8.54
N VAL A 97 -1.05 -6.87 7.60
CA VAL A 97 -1.06 -5.92 6.48
C VAL A 97 -1.23 -4.49 7.00
N ARG A 98 -2.18 -4.29 7.93
CA ARG A 98 -2.39 -2.99 8.55
C ARG A 98 -1.12 -2.44 9.20
N LYS A 99 -0.45 -3.25 9.99
CA LYS A 99 0.77 -2.87 10.70
C LYS A 99 1.88 -2.46 9.73
N GLU A 100 2.08 -3.25 8.67
CA GLU A 100 3.13 -2.99 7.70
C GLU A 100 2.86 -1.70 6.91
N VAL A 101 1.60 -1.48 6.50
CA VAL A 101 1.24 -0.27 5.76
C VAL A 101 1.32 0.96 6.69
N ASP A 102 0.91 0.82 7.95
CA ASP A 102 1.02 1.91 8.93
C ASP A 102 2.47 2.30 9.15
N HIS A 103 3.37 1.32 9.23
CA HIS A 103 4.80 1.57 9.37
C HIS A 103 5.34 2.35 8.15
N ALA A 104 4.97 1.93 6.94
CA ALA A 104 5.38 2.62 5.72
C ALA A 104 4.83 4.05 5.67
N ARG A 105 3.57 4.24 6.09
CA ARG A 105 2.95 5.55 6.16
C ARG A 105 3.74 6.50 7.04
N LYS A 106 4.11 6.02 8.22
CA LYS A 106 4.87 6.85 9.18
C LYS A 106 6.25 7.20 8.63
N SER A 107 6.91 6.29 7.95
CA SER A 107 8.25 6.57 7.41
C SER A 107 8.22 7.58 6.27
N ILE A 108 7.10 7.72 5.56
CA ILE A 108 6.98 8.65 4.43
C ILE A 108 6.47 10.02 4.90
N PHE A 109 5.52 10.07 5.83
CA PHE A 109 4.88 11.32 6.24
C PHE A 109 5.43 11.91 7.54
N ASP A 110 6.12 11.12 8.33
CA ASP A 110 6.75 11.59 9.56
C ASP A 110 8.25 11.70 9.36
#